data_428b56bb4b9095807592dec40701a118
#
_entry.id   428b56bb4b9095807592dec40701a118
#
_cell.length_a   1.000
_cell.length_b   1.000
_cell.length_c   1.000
_cell.angle_alpha   90.00
_cell.angle_beta   90.00
_cell.angle_gamma   90.00
#
_symmetry.space_group_name_H-M   'P 1'
#
loop_
_entity.id
_entity.type
_entity.pdbx_description
1 polymer ?
#
loop_
_entity_poly.entity_id
_entity_poly.type
_entity_poly.pdbx_seq_one_letter_code
_entity_poly.pdbx_strand_id
1 'polypeptide(L)'
;NHVVQKCVESVPAEHLQFIVDSFKDHVHSISTHSYGCRVIQRILEHCTPEQTAPILAELHQHTESLVKDQYGNYVIQHVLEHGKTEDKSRIVDLIRGRVAELSVHKFASNVVEKAVANATRAERQALINEVLEDNRELPESASMSNGIRPRSGEFPALSSSSDGGASTDDTGRGSTLC
;
A
#
# COMPACT_ATOMS: atom_id res chain seq x y z
N ASN A 1 -10.24 -8.96 16.91
CA ASN A 1 -10.21 -8.75 15.46
C ASN A 1 -9.98 -10.05 14.68
N HIS A 2 -9.15 -10.99 15.16
CA HIS A 2 -8.91 -12.27 14.50
C HIS A 2 -10.20 -13.07 14.24
N VAL A 3 -11.14 -13.06 15.19
CA VAL A 3 -12.44 -13.73 15.01
C VAL A 3 -13.21 -13.13 13.85
N VAL A 4 -13.32 -11.79 13.79
CA VAL A 4 -14.05 -11.11 12.70
C VAL A 4 -13.36 -11.35 11.34
N GLN A 5 -12.03 -11.25 11.29
CA GLN A 5 -11.27 -11.56 10.07
C GLN A 5 -11.53 -13.01 9.61
N LYS A 6 -11.47 -13.98 10.53
CA LYS A 6 -11.76 -15.38 10.22
C LYS A 6 -13.20 -15.61 9.77
N CYS A 7 -14.17 -14.93 10.38
CA CYS A 7 -15.55 -14.97 9.90
C CYS A 7 -15.66 -14.49 8.45
N VAL A 8 -15.07 -13.33 8.14
CA VAL A 8 -15.09 -12.75 6.77
C VAL A 8 -14.40 -13.66 5.76
N GLU A 9 -13.30 -14.31 6.14
CA GLU A 9 -12.55 -15.23 5.26
C GLU A 9 -13.24 -16.58 5.04
N SER A 10 -14.02 -17.08 6.02
CA SER A 10 -14.48 -18.47 6.04
C SER A 10 -15.99 -18.62 5.80
N VAL A 11 -16.76 -17.56 5.97
CA VAL A 11 -18.22 -17.57 5.80
C VAL A 11 -18.57 -17.07 4.40
N PRO A 12 -19.50 -17.72 3.68
CA PRO A 12 -19.95 -17.21 2.38
C PRO A 12 -20.46 -15.77 2.46
N ALA A 13 -20.11 -14.96 1.45
CA ALA A 13 -20.38 -13.51 1.43
C ALA A 13 -21.86 -13.17 1.67
N GLU A 14 -22.79 -14.02 1.20
CA GLU A 14 -24.23 -13.85 1.38
C GLU A 14 -24.67 -13.79 2.85
N HIS A 15 -23.90 -14.40 3.76
CA HIS A 15 -24.17 -14.39 5.20
C HIS A 15 -23.42 -13.30 5.96
N LEU A 16 -22.61 -12.48 5.27
CA LEU A 16 -21.79 -11.44 5.91
C LEU A 16 -22.45 -10.06 5.95
N GLN A 17 -23.66 -9.92 5.41
CA GLN A 17 -24.33 -8.61 5.27
C GLN A 17 -24.44 -7.88 6.63
N PHE A 18 -24.77 -8.60 7.72
CA PHE A 18 -24.88 -7.99 9.04
C PHE A 18 -23.56 -7.38 9.56
N ILE A 19 -22.43 -7.98 9.18
CA ILE A 19 -21.10 -7.44 9.51
C ILE A 19 -20.90 -6.15 8.71
N VAL A 20 -21.13 -6.18 7.40
CA VAL A 20 -21.00 -5.00 6.53
C VAL A 20 -21.88 -3.85 7.01
N ASP A 21 -23.15 -4.14 7.38
CA ASP A 21 -24.08 -3.13 7.86
C ASP A 21 -23.63 -2.49 9.18
N SER A 22 -22.95 -3.23 10.04
CA SER A 22 -22.41 -2.69 11.29
C SER A 22 -21.20 -1.77 11.10
N PHE A 23 -20.60 -1.75 9.92
CA PHE A 23 -19.47 -0.87 9.57
C PHE A 23 -19.90 0.43 8.87
N LYS A 24 -21.12 0.51 8.35
CA LYS A 24 -21.66 1.74 7.73
C LYS A 24 -21.59 2.89 8.72
N ASP A 25 -21.32 4.09 8.24
CA ASP A 25 -21.16 5.33 9.01
C ASP A 25 -19.99 5.32 10.02
N HIS A 26 -19.18 4.25 10.03
CA HIS A 26 -18.02 4.09 10.91
C HIS A 26 -16.74 3.72 10.15
N VAL A 27 -16.76 3.67 8.82
CA VAL A 27 -15.64 3.19 7.99
C VAL A 27 -14.38 3.99 8.24
N HIS A 28 -14.47 5.33 8.37
CA HIS A 28 -13.33 6.17 8.67
C HIS A 28 -12.68 5.80 10.02
N SER A 29 -13.47 5.75 11.10
CA SER A 29 -12.95 5.44 12.43
C SER A 29 -12.35 4.03 12.53
N ILE A 30 -12.95 3.08 11.81
CA ILE A 30 -12.47 1.70 11.76
C ILE A 30 -11.20 1.60 10.91
N SER A 31 -11.12 2.32 9.80
CA SER A 31 -9.94 2.35 8.92
C SER A 31 -8.71 2.96 9.60
N THR A 32 -8.89 3.90 10.50
CA THR A 32 -7.82 4.54 11.28
C THR A 32 -7.47 3.78 12.56
N HIS A 33 -8.13 2.65 12.84
CA HIS A 33 -7.83 1.80 13.97
C HIS A 33 -6.81 0.70 13.62
N SER A 34 -5.85 0.43 14.51
CA SER A 34 -4.73 -0.50 14.28
C SER A 34 -5.13 -1.92 13.82
N TYR A 35 -6.28 -2.39 14.27
CA TYR A 35 -6.84 -3.69 13.86
C TYR A 35 -8.01 -3.57 12.89
N GLY A 36 -8.74 -2.46 12.96
CA GLY A 36 -9.91 -2.21 12.12
C GLY A 36 -9.55 -2.11 10.64
N CYS A 37 -8.43 -1.48 10.30
CA CYS A 37 -7.93 -1.38 8.94
C CYS A 37 -7.78 -2.74 8.25
N ARG A 38 -7.40 -3.79 9.00
CA ARG A 38 -7.29 -5.15 8.46
C ARG A 38 -8.65 -5.78 8.20
N VAL A 39 -9.64 -5.51 9.05
CA VAL A 39 -11.01 -6.02 8.85
C VAL A 39 -11.63 -5.39 7.60
N ILE A 40 -11.46 -4.07 7.40
CA ILE A 40 -11.94 -3.40 6.18
C ILE A 40 -11.30 -4.03 4.92
N GLN A 41 -9.99 -4.28 4.92
CA GLN A 41 -9.30 -4.93 3.81
C GLN A 41 -9.92 -6.31 3.50
N ARG A 42 -10.19 -7.14 4.53
CA ARG A 42 -10.83 -8.46 4.35
C ARG A 42 -12.25 -8.35 3.81
N ILE A 43 -13.02 -7.37 4.26
CA ILE A 43 -14.36 -7.12 3.70
C ILE A 43 -14.27 -6.78 2.22
N LEU A 44 -13.33 -5.91 1.84
CA LEU A 44 -13.12 -5.53 0.43
C LEU A 44 -12.66 -6.70 -0.45
N GLU A 45 -11.97 -7.71 0.12
CA GLU A 45 -11.50 -8.90 -0.59
C GLU A 45 -12.57 -9.98 -0.74
N HIS A 46 -13.40 -10.19 0.28
CA HIS A 46 -14.24 -11.39 0.38
C HIS A 46 -15.74 -11.13 0.19
N CYS A 47 -16.20 -9.89 0.36
CA CYS A 47 -17.61 -9.52 0.18
C CYS A 47 -17.92 -9.18 -1.28
N THR A 48 -19.21 -9.23 -1.64
CA THR A 48 -19.65 -8.92 -3.00
C THR A 48 -19.50 -7.42 -3.32
N PRO A 49 -19.45 -7.04 -4.61
CA PRO A 49 -19.40 -5.62 -5.00
C PRO A 49 -20.56 -4.79 -4.44
N GLU A 50 -21.76 -5.36 -4.34
CA GLU A 50 -22.93 -4.70 -3.80
C GLU A 50 -22.79 -4.43 -2.30
N GLN A 51 -22.19 -5.36 -1.57
CA GLN A 51 -21.90 -5.23 -0.15
C GLN A 51 -20.79 -4.21 0.12
N THR A 52 -19.76 -4.19 -0.72
CA THR A 52 -18.61 -3.29 -0.53
C THR A 52 -18.84 -1.87 -1.02
N ALA A 53 -19.84 -1.65 -1.91
CA ALA A 53 -20.12 -0.34 -2.48
C ALA A 53 -20.35 0.77 -1.43
N PRO A 54 -21.16 0.61 -0.37
CA PRO A 54 -21.34 1.65 0.65
C PRO A 54 -20.05 1.92 1.43
N ILE A 55 -19.23 0.89 1.70
CA ILE A 55 -17.92 1.03 2.36
C ILE A 55 -16.97 1.83 1.48
N LEU A 56 -16.87 1.52 0.20
CA LEU A 56 -16.04 2.27 -0.76
C LEU A 56 -16.51 3.72 -0.90
N ALA A 57 -17.82 3.96 -0.92
CA ALA A 57 -18.38 5.32 -0.99
C ALA A 57 -17.94 6.18 0.22
N GLU A 58 -17.97 5.61 1.43
CA GLU A 58 -17.52 6.29 2.64
C GLU A 58 -15.99 6.45 2.68
N LEU A 59 -15.22 5.44 2.23
CA LEU A 59 -13.76 5.56 2.09
C LEU A 59 -13.38 6.71 1.15
N HIS A 60 -14.08 6.86 0.02
CA HIS A 60 -13.83 7.95 -0.91
C HIS A 60 -14.13 9.33 -0.34
N GLN A 61 -15.10 9.47 0.57
CA GLN A 61 -15.37 10.73 1.26
C GLN A 61 -14.22 11.14 2.20
N HIS A 62 -13.48 10.17 2.72
CA HIS A 62 -12.41 10.37 3.71
C HIS A 62 -11.01 10.08 3.18
N THR A 63 -10.84 9.87 1.86
CA THR A 63 -9.55 9.46 1.26
C THR A 63 -8.41 10.38 1.66
N GLU A 64 -8.60 11.70 1.68
CA GLU A 64 -7.55 12.66 2.01
C GLU A 64 -6.97 12.44 3.43
N SER A 65 -7.82 12.23 4.42
CA SER A 65 -7.38 11.96 5.79
C SER A 65 -6.76 10.56 5.91
N LEU A 66 -7.34 9.57 5.24
CA LEU A 66 -6.87 8.19 5.28
C LEU A 66 -5.49 8.02 4.65
N VAL A 67 -5.19 8.75 3.56
CA VAL A 67 -3.88 8.74 2.91
C VAL A 67 -2.75 9.15 3.86
N LYS A 68 -3.02 10.11 4.75
CA LYS A 68 -2.05 10.62 5.73
C LYS A 68 -2.07 9.89 7.08
N ASP A 69 -3.04 8.99 7.30
CA ASP A 69 -3.16 8.26 8.56
C ASP A 69 -2.25 7.03 8.61
N GLN A 70 -1.74 6.72 9.83
CA GLN A 70 -0.80 5.62 10.03
C GLN A 70 -1.36 4.22 9.73
N TYR A 71 -2.68 4.03 9.78
CA TYR A 71 -3.38 2.77 9.50
C TYR A 71 -4.28 2.89 8.28
N GLY A 72 -4.93 4.03 8.09
CA GLY A 72 -5.80 4.31 6.96
C GLY A 72 -5.09 4.20 5.61
N ASN A 73 -3.81 4.58 5.55
CA ASN A 73 -3.02 4.46 4.32
C ASN A 73 -2.98 3.02 3.77
N TYR A 74 -2.99 1.99 4.62
CA TYR A 74 -3.02 0.60 4.18
C TYR A 74 -4.34 0.22 3.50
N VAL A 75 -5.46 0.80 3.95
CA VAL A 75 -6.77 0.57 3.30
C VAL A 75 -6.78 1.20 1.92
N ILE A 76 -6.27 2.43 1.77
CA ILE A 76 -6.18 3.10 0.48
C ILE A 76 -5.22 2.37 -0.48
N GLN A 77 -4.06 1.92 0.02
CA GLN A 77 -3.14 1.08 -0.77
C GLN A 77 -3.83 -0.20 -1.26
N HIS A 78 -4.62 -0.84 -0.41
CA HIS A 78 -5.38 -2.04 -0.77
C HIS A 78 -6.39 -1.78 -1.90
N VAL A 79 -7.12 -0.66 -1.85
CA VAL A 79 -8.02 -0.26 -2.94
C VAL A 79 -7.25 0.01 -4.23
N LEU A 80 -6.08 0.65 -4.17
CA LEU A 80 -5.22 0.88 -5.33
C LEU A 80 -4.68 -0.42 -5.94
N GLU A 81 -4.43 -1.45 -5.15
CA GLU A 81 -3.95 -2.74 -5.64
C GLU A 81 -5.07 -3.61 -6.23
N HIS A 82 -6.16 -3.75 -5.51
CA HIS A 82 -7.20 -4.75 -5.77
C HIS A 82 -8.56 -4.18 -6.20
N GLY A 83 -8.78 -2.87 -6.06
CA GLY A 83 -10.03 -2.20 -6.39
C GLY A 83 -10.31 -2.16 -7.90
N LYS A 84 -11.52 -1.74 -8.26
CA LYS A 84 -11.91 -1.48 -9.64
C LYS A 84 -11.18 -0.25 -10.19
N THR A 85 -11.08 -0.17 -11.51
CA THR A 85 -10.40 0.96 -12.19
C THR A 85 -10.99 2.30 -11.77
N GLU A 86 -12.32 2.39 -11.64
CA GLU A 86 -13.01 3.63 -11.25
C GLU A 86 -12.60 4.10 -9.84
N ASP A 87 -12.49 3.16 -8.89
CA ASP A 87 -12.09 3.47 -7.52
C ASP A 87 -10.62 3.89 -7.45
N LYS A 88 -9.76 3.24 -8.22
CA LYS A 88 -8.35 3.60 -8.36
C LYS A 88 -8.19 5.00 -8.94
N SER A 89 -8.88 5.29 -10.05
CA SER A 89 -8.84 6.60 -10.70
C SER A 89 -9.31 7.72 -9.77
N ARG A 90 -10.36 7.49 -8.97
CA ARG A 90 -10.83 8.47 -7.96
C ARG A 90 -9.75 8.81 -6.93
N ILE A 91 -9.00 7.80 -6.47
CA ILE A 91 -7.90 8.03 -5.52
C ILE A 91 -6.75 8.77 -6.22
N VAL A 92 -6.41 8.40 -7.45
CA VAL A 92 -5.38 9.08 -8.25
C VAL A 92 -5.74 10.55 -8.49
N ASP A 93 -6.97 10.85 -8.85
CA ASP A 93 -7.44 12.22 -9.06
C ASP A 93 -7.32 13.09 -7.79
N LEU A 94 -7.54 12.50 -6.62
CA LEU A 94 -7.40 13.19 -5.35
C LEU A 94 -5.94 13.47 -4.97
N ILE A 95 -5.00 12.62 -5.43
CA ILE A 95 -3.56 12.77 -5.22
C ILE A 95 -2.98 13.84 -6.16
N ARG A 96 -3.54 13.99 -7.37
CA ARG A 96 -3.09 14.97 -8.37
C ARG A 96 -3.13 16.40 -7.83
N GLY A 97 -2.15 17.20 -8.22
CA GLY A 97 -1.94 18.56 -7.70
C GLY A 97 -1.23 18.61 -6.34
N ARG A 98 -0.91 17.45 -5.75
CA ARG A 98 -0.28 17.35 -4.42
C ARG A 98 0.76 16.22 -4.34
N VAL A 99 1.21 15.71 -5.48
CA VAL A 99 2.10 14.53 -5.52
C VAL A 99 3.40 14.80 -4.76
N ALA A 100 4.02 15.96 -4.95
CA ALA A 100 5.26 16.32 -4.26
C ALA A 100 5.07 16.41 -2.73
N GLU A 101 4.02 17.09 -2.26
CA GLU A 101 3.66 17.17 -0.84
C GLU A 101 3.48 15.77 -0.23
N LEU A 102 2.68 14.93 -0.89
CA LEU A 102 2.36 13.60 -0.39
C LEU A 102 3.55 12.63 -0.45
N SER A 103 4.46 12.82 -1.41
CA SER A 103 5.66 11.98 -1.58
C SER A 103 6.65 12.11 -0.43
N VAL A 104 6.71 13.26 0.24
CA VAL A 104 7.59 13.47 1.41
C VAL A 104 6.91 13.15 2.74
N HIS A 105 5.60 12.86 2.72
CA HIS A 105 4.86 12.54 3.92
C HIS A 105 5.10 11.08 4.35
N LYS A 106 5.36 10.85 5.64
CA LYS A 106 5.73 9.55 6.22
C LYS A 106 4.86 8.36 5.79
N PHE A 107 3.54 8.56 5.69
CA PHE A 107 2.58 7.50 5.35
C PHE A 107 2.04 7.63 3.94
N ALA A 108 1.79 8.87 3.48
CA ALA A 108 1.21 9.11 2.17
C ALA A 108 2.16 8.74 1.03
N SER A 109 3.48 8.78 1.24
CA SER A 109 4.46 8.34 0.24
C SER A 109 4.21 6.91 -0.24
N ASN A 110 3.81 6.00 0.65
CA ASN A 110 3.45 4.63 0.27
C ASN A 110 2.21 4.58 -0.63
N VAL A 111 1.25 5.48 -0.40
CA VAL A 111 0.04 5.58 -1.24
C VAL A 111 0.39 6.13 -2.62
N VAL A 112 1.26 7.16 -2.69
CA VAL A 112 1.74 7.71 -3.97
C VAL A 112 2.47 6.64 -4.78
N GLU A 113 3.37 5.86 -4.15
CA GLU A 113 4.06 4.75 -4.80
C GLU A 113 3.07 3.74 -5.40
N LYS A 114 2.07 3.32 -4.61
CA LYS A 114 1.04 2.39 -5.07
C LYS A 114 0.15 2.99 -6.16
N ALA A 115 -0.17 4.28 -6.08
CA ALA A 115 -0.92 4.98 -7.12
C ALA A 115 -0.15 4.97 -8.45
N VAL A 116 1.13 5.33 -8.44
CA VAL A 116 1.98 5.30 -9.65
C VAL A 116 2.09 3.88 -10.22
N ALA A 117 2.23 2.86 -9.37
CA ALA A 117 2.35 1.47 -9.81
C ALA A 117 1.06 0.94 -10.47
N ASN A 118 -0.11 1.30 -9.94
CA ASN A 118 -1.41 0.71 -10.31
C ASN A 118 -2.31 1.63 -11.16
N ALA A 119 -1.90 2.87 -11.41
CA ALA A 119 -2.62 3.81 -12.26
C ALA A 119 -2.57 3.40 -13.75
N THR A 120 -3.53 3.88 -14.52
CA THR A 120 -3.49 3.79 -15.98
C THR A 120 -2.25 4.51 -16.53
N ARG A 121 -1.87 4.20 -17.77
CA ARG A 121 -0.69 4.83 -18.40
C ARG A 121 -0.80 6.37 -18.44
N ALA A 122 -1.99 6.88 -18.72
CA ALA A 122 -2.22 8.33 -18.80
C ALA A 122 -2.12 8.99 -17.42
N GLU A 123 -2.75 8.42 -16.40
CA GLU A 123 -2.71 8.91 -15.02
C GLU A 123 -1.29 8.86 -14.46
N ARG A 124 -0.57 7.76 -14.67
CA ARG A 124 0.83 7.60 -14.26
C ARG A 124 1.71 8.68 -14.87
N GLN A 125 1.55 8.96 -16.18
CA GLN A 125 2.32 10.00 -16.84
C GLN A 125 2.00 11.37 -16.26
N ALA A 126 0.74 11.65 -15.92
CA ALA A 126 0.33 12.90 -15.29
C ALA A 126 0.97 13.08 -13.89
N LEU A 127 0.97 12.03 -13.06
CA LEU A 127 1.61 12.06 -11.73
C LEU A 127 3.13 12.30 -11.84
N ILE A 128 3.79 11.64 -12.79
CA ILE A 128 5.24 11.80 -13.01
C ILE A 128 5.56 13.22 -13.50
N ASN A 129 4.79 13.74 -14.45
CA ASN A 129 5.01 15.09 -14.97
C ASN A 129 4.86 16.15 -13.88
N GLU A 130 3.87 16.01 -12.98
CA GLU A 130 3.67 16.91 -11.85
C GLU A 130 4.92 16.99 -10.97
N VAL A 131 5.52 15.85 -10.61
CA VAL A 131 6.76 15.82 -9.82
C VAL A 131 7.93 16.48 -10.56
N LEU A 132 8.02 16.29 -11.89
CA LEU A 132 9.10 16.86 -12.69
C LEU A 132 8.95 18.37 -12.87
N GLU A 133 7.72 18.88 -12.95
CA GLU A 133 7.43 20.31 -13.06
C GLU A 133 7.72 21.02 -11.74
N ASP A 134 7.30 20.46 -10.62
CA ASP A 134 7.53 21.00 -9.27
C ASP A 134 9.04 21.11 -8.96
N ASN A 135 9.84 20.13 -9.40
CA ASN A 135 11.31 20.19 -9.28
C ASN A 135 11.98 21.25 -10.16
N ARG A 136 11.34 21.75 -11.21
CA ARG A 136 11.90 22.82 -12.07
C ARG A 136 11.68 24.21 -11.48
N GLU A 137 10.70 24.38 -10.61
CA GLU A 137 10.40 25.66 -9.96
C GLU A 137 11.26 25.91 -8.72
N LEU A 138 12.07 24.94 -8.27
CA LEU A 138 13.05 25.17 -7.20
C LEU A 138 14.19 26.04 -7.74
N PRO A 139 14.42 27.26 -7.20
CA PRO A 139 15.49 28.13 -7.67
C PRO A 139 16.84 27.45 -7.44
N GLU A 140 17.73 27.52 -8.43
CA GLU A 140 19.10 26.98 -8.38
C GLU A 140 19.94 27.48 -7.18
N SER A 141 19.46 28.47 -6.45
CA SER A 141 20.12 29.03 -5.27
C SER A 141 20.12 28.12 -4.03
N ALA A 142 19.36 27.01 -4.02
CA ALA A 142 19.34 26.04 -2.91
C ALA A 142 20.41 24.92 -3.04
N SER A 143 21.16 24.90 -4.15
CA SER A 143 22.14 23.83 -4.45
C SER A 143 23.53 24.04 -3.84
N MET A 144 23.78 25.13 -3.10
CA MET A 144 25.11 25.38 -2.55
C MET A 144 25.12 25.56 -1.03
N SER A 145 24.80 24.54 -0.27
CA SER A 145 25.37 24.37 1.08
C SER A 145 25.01 23.02 1.72
N ASN A 146 25.49 21.94 1.16
CA ASN A 146 25.84 20.77 1.96
C ASN A 146 26.88 19.95 1.20
N GLY A 147 28.14 20.22 1.56
CA GLY A 147 29.28 19.49 1.04
C GLY A 147 29.25 18.03 1.48
N ILE A 148 28.57 17.19 0.73
CA ILE A 148 28.82 15.75 0.76
C ILE A 148 29.90 15.47 -0.26
N ARG A 149 31.17 15.41 0.23
CA ARG A 149 32.27 14.83 -0.54
C ARG A 149 31.87 13.39 -0.92
N PRO A 150 32.00 12.98 -2.18
CA PRO A 150 31.91 11.59 -2.54
C PRO A 150 33.05 10.84 -1.85
N ARG A 151 32.73 9.90 -0.97
CA ARG A 151 33.68 8.94 -0.48
C ARG A 151 34.05 8.01 -1.64
N SER A 152 35.26 8.21 -2.16
CA SER A 152 35.94 7.21 -2.97
C SER A 152 36.20 5.99 -2.07
N GLY A 153 35.35 4.99 -2.19
CA GLY A 153 35.48 3.71 -1.52
C GLY A 153 35.49 2.62 -2.60
N GLU A 154 36.70 2.10 -2.85
CA GLU A 154 36.96 0.95 -3.69
C GLU A 154 36.06 -0.24 -3.28
N PHE A 155 35.39 -0.81 -4.26
CA PHE A 155 34.75 -2.12 -4.12
C PHE A 155 35.85 -3.18 -4.18
N PRO A 156 36.02 -4.07 -3.18
CA PRO A 156 36.92 -5.20 -3.30
C PRO A 156 36.33 -6.20 -4.30
N ALA A 157 37.19 -6.60 -5.25
CA ALA A 157 36.88 -7.63 -6.22
C ALA A 157 36.58 -8.96 -5.52
N LEU A 158 35.46 -9.59 -5.88
CA LEU A 158 35.14 -10.95 -5.53
C LEU A 158 36.07 -11.88 -6.30
N SER A 159 37.08 -12.45 -5.62
CA SER A 159 37.88 -13.55 -6.12
C SER A 159 37.06 -14.84 -6.10
N SER A 160 36.91 -15.43 -7.26
CA SER A 160 36.45 -16.79 -7.46
C SER A 160 37.45 -17.78 -6.88
N SER A 161 37.03 -18.61 -5.95
CA SER A 161 37.75 -19.84 -5.57
C SER A 161 36.77 -20.99 -5.68
N SER A 162 37.00 -21.79 -6.72
CA SER A 162 36.52 -23.16 -6.90
C SER A 162 37.40 -24.06 -6.05
N ASP A 163 36.79 -24.94 -5.27
CA ASP A 163 37.22 -26.28 -4.87
C ASP A 163 36.07 -26.85 -4.02
N GLY A 164 35.46 -27.99 -4.30
CA GLY A 164 35.98 -29.30 -4.58
C GLY A 164 35.92 -30.15 -3.32
N GLY A 165 35.00 -31.10 -3.22
CA GLY A 165 35.11 -32.11 -2.18
C GLY A 165 33.78 -32.61 -1.61
N ALA A 166 33.34 -33.59 -2.09
CA ALA A 166 32.63 -34.84 -1.85
C ALA A 166 32.35 -35.26 -0.40
N SER A 167 31.19 -35.92 -0.31
CA SER A 167 30.94 -37.18 0.40
C SER A 167 30.27 -37.17 1.76
N THR A 168 29.18 -37.85 1.75
CA THR A 168 28.62 -38.98 2.53
C THR A 168 27.67 -38.66 3.66
N ASP A 169 26.44 -39.25 3.43
CA ASP A 169 25.64 -40.11 4.33
C ASP A 169 25.37 -39.60 5.78
N ASP A 170 24.16 -39.57 6.19
CA ASP A 170 23.41 -40.73 6.72
C ASP A 170 22.12 -40.25 7.43
N THR A 171 21.08 -40.95 7.12
CA THR A 171 19.91 -41.34 7.95
C THR A 171 19.30 -40.45 9.03
N GLY A 172 17.99 -40.31 8.93
CA GLY A 172 17.21 -40.71 10.08
C GLY A 172 16.07 -39.85 10.53
N ARG A 173 14.84 -40.25 10.18
CA ARG A 173 13.63 -40.25 11.03
C ARG A 173 13.32 -38.96 11.80
N GLY A 174 12.17 -38.47 11.87
CA GLY A 174 10.85 -39.01 11.90
C GLY A 174 9.91 -38.05 12.61
N SER A 175 8.67 -38.16 12.27
CA SER A 175 7.47 -37.93 13.10
C SER A 175 7.14 -36.52 13.59
N THR A 176 6.07 -35.95 13.07
CA THR A 176 4.69 -36.05 13.63
C THR A 176 4.28 -34.93 14.60
N LEU A 177 3.16 -34.28 14.27
CA LEU A 177 2.15 -33.60 15.15
C LEU A 177 2.62 -32.28 15.82
N CYS A 178 1.96 -31.18 15.69
CA CYS A 178 0.52 -30.83 15.78
C CYS A 178 0.25 -29.61 14.89
#